data_d5bc5981c4ce34056eea36dc7bd20b29
#
_entry.id   d5bc5981c4ce34056eea36dc7bd20b29
#
_cell.length_a   1.000
_cell.length_b   1.000
_cell.length_c   1.000
_cell.angle_alpha   90.00
_cell.angle_beta   90.00
_cell.angle_gamma   90.00
#
_symmetry.space_group_name_H-M   'P 1'
#
loop_
_entity.id
_entity.type
_entity.pdbx_description
1 polymer ?
#
loop_
_entity_poly.entity_id
_entity_poly.type
_entity_poly.pdbx_seq_one_letter_code
_entity_poly.pdbx_strand_id
1 'polypeptide(L)'
;MLSDTYPPVNRGGAGEVASLVADGLALRGHEVCVVTSGRGADRESARDTGGRGNGGVSVRRIRTPVPAIARRHLSILNPVAVAGVWRVAREFRPDAVHVHNVHERLSFASLAVARGGGSRTLPVILTAHDYLLFCLTKFLCSRGDVGFTATPNQCVHCTTMRRVPGRNLLVHSLVKRHVTSLACISHAQARAMACNGFADVPTTVVHNGLDGSTCVSKASDGEAFRLRLGLDSRPIVLFGGRASGAKGGDQLARAMVRAIKRVPCQLVVLGDRPEYFVTLRAIADEAGLPADALHDGGWLDQDGLREAHGAAAVCAIPSVYPDPFNLMTLRAMLHGRPVVGTCHGATPELVVDGETGLIADPWDADAFGDALADILLDPDRARLMGEAGRTRGMSMFTLGRQIDAYARLLGDKQNLSDPPHYLKPEGEAG
;
A
#
# COMPACT_ATOMS: atom_id res chain seq x y z
N MET A 1 0.24 -19.27 1.63
CA MET A 1 0.34 -17.84 2.00
C MET A 1 -0.54 -17.53 3.21
N LEU A 2 -0.14 -16.59 4.07
CA LEU A 2 -0.96 -16.11 5.18
C LEU A 2 -1.27 -14.62 4.96
N SER A 3 -2.54 -14.20 5.08
CA SER A 3 -2.93 -12.80 4.96
C SER A 3 -4.20 -12.51 5.75
N ASP A 4 -4.20 -11.50 6.63
CA ASP A 4 -5.40 -11.07 7.36
C ASP A 4 -6.52 -10.60 6.44
N THR A 5 -6.16 -10.03 5.30
CA THR A 5 -7.07 -9.43 4.32
C THR A 5 -6.84 -10.05 2.95
N TYR A 6 -7.92 -10.54 2.34
CA TYR A 6 -7.87 -11.14 1.01
C TYR A 6 -9.22 -10.96 0.29
N PRO A 7 -9.23 -10.63 -1.03
CA PRO A 7 -10.48 -10.47 -1.77
C PRO A 7 -11.40 -11.69 -1.71
N PRO A 8 -12.72 -11.51 -1.90
CA PRO A 8 -13.45 -10.25 -2.14
C PRO A 8 -13.82 -9.49 -0.84
N VAL A 9 -13.52 -10.04 0.34
CA VAL A 9 -14.05 -9.56 1.63
C VAL A 9 -13.40 -8.24 2.09
N ASN A 10 -12.17 -7.95 1.65
CA ASN A 10 -11.43 -6.74 2.01
C ASN A 10 -10.83 -6.05 0.79
N ARG A 11 -11.08 -4.75 0.67
CA ARG A 11 -10.71 -3.90 -0.46
C ARG A 11 -9.53 -2.96 -0.12
N GLY A 12 -8.52 -3.44 0.62
CA GLY A 12 -7.35 -2.64 0.97
C GLY A 12 -6.11 -3.04 0.17
N GLY A 13 -5.19 -2.10 -0.05
CA GLY A 13 -3.98 -2.32 -0.86
C GLY A 13 -3.15 -3.55 -0.47
N ALA A 14 -3.01 -3.85 0.84
CA ALA A 14 -2.29 -5.05 1.28
C ALA A 14 -2.96 -6.37 0.82
N GLY A 15 -4.30 -6.42 0.85
CA GLY A 15 -5.05 -7.59 0.37
C GLY A 15 -5.02 -7.70 -1.16
N GLU A 16 -5.03 -6.59 -1.87
CA GLU A 16 -4.85 -6.54 -3.32
C GLU A 16 -3.48 -7.09 -3.71
N VAL A 17 -2.41 -6.58 -3.09
CA VAL A 17 -1.05 -7.07 -3.35
C VAL A 17 -0.91 -8.55 -3.03
N ALA A 18 -1.46 -9.03 -1.92
CA ALA A 18 -1.44 -10.45 -1.57
C ALA A 18 -2.13 -11.32 -2.64
N SER A 19 -3.25 -10.85 -3.21
CA SER A 19 -3.95 -11.54 -4.28
C SER A 19 -3.15 -11.57 -5.57
N LEU A 20 -2.61 -10.42 -5.99
CA LEU A 20 -1.80 -10.32 -7.20
C LEU A 20 -0.55 -11.22 -7.14
N VAL A 21 0.09 -11.30 -5.97
CA VAL A 21 1.25 -12.18 -5.76
C VAL A 21 0.83 -13.65 -5.77
N ALA A 22 -0.31 -14.02 -5.14
CA ALA A 22 -0.81 -15.38 -5.16
C ALA A 22 -1.12 -15.85 -6.58
N ASP A 23 -1.86 -15.03 -7.33
CA ASP A 23 -2.25 -15.32 -8.71
C ASP A 23 -0.99 -15.41 -9.62
N GLY A 24 -0.04 -14.49 -9.43
CA GLY A 24 1.21 -14.48 -10.21
C GLY A 24 2.12 -15.68 -9.92
N LEU A 25 2.19 -16.18 -8.69
CA LEU A 25 2.92 -17.40 -8.36
C LEU A 25 2.20 -18.64 -8.95
N ALA A 26 0.87 -18.67 -8.89
CA ALA A 26 0.08 -19.75 -9.49
C ALA A 26 0.25 -19.81 -11.02
N LEU A 27 0.28 -18.66 -11.70
CA LEU A 27 0.57 -18.59 -13.15
C LEU A 27 1.96 -19.11 -13.53
N ARG A 28 2.90 -19.16 -12.57
CA ARG A 28 4.24 -19.77 -12.73
C ARG A 28 4.28 -21.25 -12.40
N GLY A 29 3.13 -21.87 -12.14
CA GLY A 29 3.01 -23.30 -11.88
C GLY A 29 3.11 -23.70 -10.41
N HIS A 30 3.17 -22.73 -9.47
CA HIS A 30 3.13 -23.04 -8.04
C HIS A 30 1.69 -23.35 -7.59
N GLU A 31 1.54 -24.36 -6.75
CA GLU A 31 0.29 -24.58 -6.02
C GLU A 31 0.24 -23.63 -4.82
N VAL A 32 -0.75 -22.74 -4.79
CA VAL A 32 -0.85 -21.69 -3.77
C VAL A 32 -2.06 -21.91 -2.87
N CYS A 33 -1.83 -22.08 -1.57
CA CYS A 33 -2.86 -22.12 -0.55
C CYS A 33 -2.84 -20.81 0.27
N VAL A 34 -3.89 -20.01 0.20
CA VAL A 34 -4.04 -18.77 0.96
C VAL A 34 -4.89 -19.01 2.19
N VAL A 35 -4.31 -18.81 3.37
CA VAL A 35 -5.04 -18.82 4.65
C VAL A 35 -5.36 -17.39 5.04
N THR A 36 -6.64 -17.08 5.21
CA THR A 36 -7.12 -15.73 5.55
C THR A 36 -8.23 -15.78 6.60
N SER A 37 -8.55 -14.62 7.18
CA SER A 37 -9.64 -14.50 8.14
C SER A 37 -11.01 -14.37 7.43
N GLY A 38 -12.04 -15.07 7.94
CA GLY A 38 -13.44 -14.97 7.48
C GLY A 38 -14.37 -14.38 8.53
N ARG A 39 -15.46 -13.71 8.09
CA ARG A 39 -16.59 -13.27 8.92
C ARG A 39 -17.79 -14.16 8.58
N GLY A 40 -18.03 -15.26 9.29
CA GLY A 40 -19.20 -16.09 9.04
C GLY A 40 -18.87 -17.54 8.67
N ALA A 41 -19.90 -18.29 8.23
CA ALA A 41 -19.81 -19.71 7.86
C ALA A 41 -19.26 -19.93 6.44
N ASP A 42 -18.46 -19.01 5.93
CA ASP A 42 -17.85 -19.15 4.60
C ASP A 42 -16.92 -20.36 4.60
N ARG A 43 -17.49 -21.48 4.18
CA ARG A 43 -16.78 -22.71 3.85
C ARG A 43 -15.85 -22.44 2.67
N GLU A 44 -14.82 -23.25 2.56
CA GLU A 44 -13.87 -23.31 1.45
C GLU A 44 -14.43 -22.82 0.13
N SER A 45 -13.95 -21.70 -0.37
CA SER A 45 -14.10 -21.35 -1.75
C SER A 45 -12.78 -21.61 -2.46
N ALA A 46 -12.73 -22.66 -3.27
CA ALA A 46 -11.71 -22.74 -4.30
C ALA A 46 -12.02 -21.62 -5.29
N ARG A 47 -11.14 -20.65 -5.45
CA ARG A 47 -11.11 -19.80 -6.62
C ARG A 47 -10.44 -20.61 -7.71
N ASP A 48 -11.23 -21.12 -8.63
CA ASP A 48 -10.74 -21.53 -9.92
C ASP A 48 -10.30 -20.24 -10.63
N THR A 49 -9.02 -19.92 -10.53
CA THR A 49 -8.43 -18.92 -11.40
C THR A 49 -8.27 -19.61 -12.73
N GLY A 50 -9.29 -19.53 -13.62
CA GLY A 50 -9.33 -20.12 -14.95
C GLY A 50 -8.16 -19.78 -15.87
N GLY A 51 -6.95 -19.78 -15.34
CA GLY A 51 -5.66 -19.63 -15.97
C GLY A 51 -5.13 -20.99 -16.41
N ARG A 52 -4.78 -21.11 -17.67
CA ARG A 52 -4.18 -22.27 -18.32
C ARG A 52 -2.76 -22.58 -17.79
N GLY A 53 -2.65 -22.88 -16.51
CA GLY A 53 -1.41 -23.35 -15.90
C GLY A 53 -1.73 -24.45 -14.88
N ASN A 54 -0.81 -25.40 -14.68
CA ASN A 54 -0.96 -26.49 -13.70
C ASN A 54 -1.03 -25.99 -12.23
N GLY A 55 -0.92 -24.68 -11.96
CA GLY A 55 -0.98 -24.07 -10.64
C GLY A 55 -2.35 -23.44 -10.37
N GLY A 56 -2.91 -23.72 -9.18
CA GLY A 56 -4.18 -23.16 -8.72
C GLY A 56 -4.01 -22.37 -7.41
N VAL A 57 -4.89 -21.37 -7.17
CA VAL A 57 -4.99 -20.70 -5.86
C VAL A 57 -6.18 -21.25 -5.11
N SER A 58 -5.93 -21.89 -3.97
CA SER A 58 -6.96 -22.31 -3.02
C SER A 58 -7.02 -21.32 -1.85
N VAL A 59 -8.23 -20.95 -1.41
CA VAL A 59 -8.42 -19.99 -0.31
C VAL A 59 -9.12 -20.66 0.86
N ARG A 60 -8.44 -20.73 2.00
CA ARG A 60 -8.93 -21.29 3.27
C ARG A 60 -9.27 -20.18 4.24
N ARG A 61 -10.54 -19.97 4.56
CA ARG A 61 -10.99 -18.93 5.47
C ARG A 61 -11.16 -19.47 6.88
N ILE A 62 -10.35 -18.94 7.83
CA ILE A 62 -10.46 -19.28 9.24
C ILE A 62 -11.41 -18.29 9.90
N ARG A 63 -12.45 -18.80 10.55
CA ARG A 63 -13.32 -17.97 11.37
C ARG A 63 -12.56 -17.53 12.63
N THR A 64 -12.23 -16.25 12.69
CA THR A 64 -11.55 -15.64 13.84
C THR A 64 -12.49 -14.61 14.49
N PRO A 65 -13.36 -15.02 15.42
CA PRO A 65 -14.22 -14.10 16.13
C PRO A 65 -13.35 -13.26 17.07
N VAL A 66 -13.02 -12.03 16.65
CA VAL A 66 -12.22 -11.11 17.45
C VAL A 66 -13.06 -9.88 17.72
N PRO A 67 -13.51 -9.67 18.98
CA PRO A 67 -14.14 -8.42 19.38
C PRO A 67 -13.22 -7.22 19.08
N ALA A 68 -13.78 -6.11 18.65
CA ALA A 68 -12.97 -4.93 18.27
C ALA A 68 -12.05 -4.47 19.41
N ILE A 69 -12.50 -4.57 20.66
CA ILE A 69 -11.74 -4.19 21.85
C ILE A 69 -10.54 -5.12 22.10
N ALA A 70 -10.68 -6.42 21.80
CA ALA A 70 -9.64 -7.43 22.03
C ALA A 70 -8.66 -7.57 20.85
N ARG A 71 -8.94 -6.94 19.70
CA ARG A 71 -8.22 -7.14 18.44
C ARG A 71 -6.70 -6.91 18.57
N ARG A 72 -6.28 -5.98 19.40
CA ARG A 72 -4.85 -5.65 19.58
C ARG A 72 -4.11 -6.64 20.47
N HIS A 73 -4.76 -7.15 21.49
CA HIS A 73 -4.22 -8.22 22.36
C HIS A 73 -4.12 -9.52 21.56
N LEU A 74 -5.18 -9.86 20.84
CA LEU A 74 -5.21 -11.03 19.97
C LEU A 74 -4.32 -10.92 18.72
N SER A 75 -3.78 -9.73 18.43
CA SER A 75 -2.77 -9.56 17.38
C SER A 75 -1.47 -10.31 17.67
N ILE A 76 -1.14 -10.53 18.94
CA ILE A 76 0.02 -11.33 19.35
C ILE A 76 -0.32 -12.82 19.30
N LEU A 77 -1.40 -13.22 19.99
CA LEU A 77 -1.83 -14.60 20.12
C LEU A 77 -3.34 -14.70 19.94
N ASN A 78 -3.78 -15.36 18.88
CA ASN A 78 -5.15 -15.80 18.67
C ASN A 78 -5.17 -17.32 18.57
N PRO A 79 -5.54 -18.06 19.64
CA PRO A 79 -5.46 -19.51 19.65
C PRO A 79 -6.25 -20.19 18.52
N VAL A 80 -7.42 -19.63 18.16
CA VAL A 80 -8.27 -20.15 17.07
C VAL A 80 -7.55 -20.02 15.73
N ALA A 81 -6.94 -18.86 15.49
CA ALA A 81 -6.17 -18.62 14.26
C ALA A 81 -4.93 -19.53 14.21
N VAL A 82 -4.17 -19.63 15.30
CA VAL A 82 -2.98 -20.48 15.39
C VAL A 82 -3.33 -21.95 15.11
N ALA A 83 -4.39 -22.48 15.73
CA ALA A 83 -4.85 -23.86 15.48
C ALA A 83 -5.31 -24.06 14.03
N GLY A 84 -6.03 -23.09 13.46
CA GLY A 84 -6.47 -23.12 12.08
C GLY A 84 -5.31 -23.09 11.09
N VAL A 85 -4.35 -22.18 11.26
CA VAL A 85 -3.13 -22.09 10.42
C VAL A 85 -2.33 -23.37 10.51
N TRP A 86 -2.12 -23.92 11.73
CA TRP A 86 -1.39 -25.16 11.92
C TRP A 86 -2.05 -26.35 11.19
N ARG A 87 -3.38 -26.48 11.28
CA ARG A 87 -4.13 -27.55 10.60
C ARG A 87 -3.95 -27.44 9.09
N VAL A 88 -4.20 -26.26 8.50
CA VAL A 88 -4.07 -26.09 7.06
C VAL A 88 -2.64 -26.29 6.59
N ALA A 89 -1.65 -25.75 7.30
CA ALA A 89 -0.24 -25.93 6.94
C ALA A 89 0.20 -27.40 7.01
N ARG A 90 -0.33 -28.18 7.98
CA ARG A 90 -0.05 -29.61 8.11
C ARG A 90 -0.70 -30.44 7.00
N GLU A 91 -1.90 -30.07 6.58
CA GLU A 91 -2.62 -30.71 5.46
C GLU A 91 -1.95 -30.40 4.12
N PHE A 92 -1.66 -29.13 3.89
CA PHE A 92 -1.08 -28.63 2.63
C PHE A 92 0.40 -28.99 2.45
N ARG A 93 1.17 -29.11 3.56
CA ARG A 93 2.63 -29.41 3.57
C ARG A 93 3.42 -28.46 2.68
N PRO A 94 3.46 -27.17 2.97
CA PRO A 94 4.10 -26.18 2.10
C PRO A 94 5.61 -26.40 2.00
N ASP A 95 6.19 -26.13 0.82
CA ASP A 95 7.63 -26.04 0.60
C ASP A 95 8.18 -24.66 0.96
N ALA A 96 7.33 -23.64 0.94
CA ALA A 96 7.64 -22.27 1.33
C ALA A 96 6.42 -21.58 1.95
N VAL A 97 6.65 -20.60 2.83
CA VAL A 97 5.57 -19.80 3.43
C VAL A 97 5.79 -18.32 3.15
N HIS A 98 4.82 -17.70 2.52
CA HIS A 98 4.77 -16.25 2.35
C HIS A 98 3.71 -15.67 3.27
N VAL A 99 4.10 -14.77 4.14
CA VAL A 99 3.24 -14.12 5.13
C VAL A 99 3.12 -12.66 4.75
N HIS A 100 1.90 -12.20 4.51
CA HIS A 100 1.56 -10.78 4.47
C HIS A 100 1.11 -10.33 5.87
N ASN A 101 0.36 -9.25 5.99
CA ASN A 101 -0.10 -8.79 7.30
C ASN A 101 -0.92 -9.87 8.04
N VAL A 102 -0.48 -10.24 9.26
CA VAL A 102 -1.16 -11.23 10.15
C VAL A 102 -1.54 -10.64 11.50
N HIS A 103 -1.46 -9.34 11.66
CA HIS A 103 -1.50 -8.63 12.93
C HIS A 103 -2.90 -8.17 13.37
N GLU A 104 -3.94 -8.44 12.60
CA GLU A 104 -5.31 -8.05 12.99
C GLU A 104 -6.16 -9.23 13.46
N ARG A 105 -6.01 -10.40 12.84
CA ARG A 105 -6.87 -11.56 13.07
C ARG A 105 -6.15 -12.89 13.15
N LEU A 106 -5.16 -13.12 12.26
CA LEU A 106 -4.39 -14.37 12.24
C LEU A 106 -3.38 -14.44 13.36
N SER A 107 -2.91 -13.31 13.87
CA SER A 107 -1.92 -13.11 14.93
C SER A 107 -0.47 -13.49 14.59
N PHE A 108 0.47 -12.80 15.23
CA PHE A 108 1.91 -13.07 15.04
C PHE A 108 2.33 -14.46 15.50
N ALA A 109 1.63 -15.04 16.50
CA ALA A 109 1.92 -16.40 16.95
C ALA A 109 1.69 -17.46 15.85
N SER A 110 0.91 -17.16 14.80
CA SER A 110 0.77 -18.03 13.64
C SER A 110 2.08 -18.26 12.88
N LEU A 111 3.06 -17.36 13.00
CA LEU A 111 4.40 -17.56 12.43
C LEU A 111 5.07 -18.83 12.98
N ALA A 112 4.83 -19.16 14.25
CA ALA A 112 5.43 -20.33 14.90
C ALA A 112 4.93 -21.67 14.32
N VAL A 113 3.72 -21.68 13.77
CA VAL A 113 3.06 -22.90 13.25
C VAL A 113 2.91 -22.92 11.74
N ALA A 114 3.32 -21.86 11.06
CA ALA A 114 3.12 -21.67 9.62
C ALA A 114 3.80 -22.77 8.76
N ARG A 115 4.82 -23.45 9.29
CA ARG A 115 5.50 -24.58 8.65
C ARG A 115 4.73 -25.92 8.79
N GLY A 116 3.66 -25.98 9.56
CA GLY A 116 2.84 -27.19 9.73
C GLY A 116 3.57 -28.42 10.29
N GLY A 117 4.71 -28.24 10.96
CA GLY A 117 5.59 -29.32 11.39
C GLY A 117 6.65 -29.73 10.36
N GLY A 118 6.73 -29.05 9.23
CA GLY A 118 7.79 -29.22 8.21
C GLY A 118 9.17 -28.75 8.70
N SER A 119 10.16 -28.86 7.81
CA SER A 119 11.56 -28.54 8.12
C SER A 119 11.73 -27.11 8.64
N ARG A 120 12.66 -26.92 9.58
CA ARG A 120 13.07 -25.60 10.06
C ARG A 120 13.80 -24.77 8.98
N THR A 121 14.34 -25.42 7.95
CA THR A 121 15.01 -24.76 6.81
C THR A 121 14.05 -24.24 5.76
N LEU A 122 12.76 -24.58 5.85
CA LEU A 122 11.71 -24.09 4.96
C LEU A 122 11.62 -22.56 5.01
N PRO A 123 11.71 -21.86 3.87
CA PRO A 123 11.68 -20.39 3.85
C PRO A 123 10.33 -19.84 4.32
N VAL A 124 10.40 -18.86 5.20
CA VAL A 124 9.26 -18.07 5.68
C VAL A 124 9.55 -16.60 5.44
N ILE A 125 8.88 -16.03 4.47
CA ILE A 125 9.02 -14.60 4.12
C ILE A 125 7.86 -13.84 4.76
N LEU A 126 8.15 -12.77 5.49
CA LEU A 126 7.16 -11.83 6.00
C LEU A 126 7.21 -10.53 5.22
N THR A 127 6.18 -10.21 4.45
CA THR A 127 6.04 -8.91 3.81
C THR A 127 5.32 -7.94 4.74
N ALA A 128 5.99 -6.85 5.08
CA ALA A 128 5.41 -5.77 5.85
C ALA A 128 4.73 -4.77 4.90
N HIS A 129 3.42 -4.59 5.04
CA HIS A 129 2.65 -3.58 4.27
C HIS A 129 2.39 -2.29 5.04
N ASP A 130 2.72 -2.26 6.31
CA ASP A 130 2.59 -1.13 7.22
C ASP A 130 3.63 -1.23 8.36
N TYR A 131 3.53 -0.34 9.34
CA TYR A 131 4.47 -0.31 10.47
C TYR A 131 3.97 -1.07 11.71
N LEU A 132 2.97 -1.93 11.60
CA LEU A 132 2.34 -2.56 12.76
C LEU A 132 3.24 -3.56 13.50
N LEU A 133 4.36 -3.94 12.91
CA LEU A 133 5.40 -4.71 13.59
C LEU A 133 5.85 -4.00 14.88
N PHE A 134 5.94 -2.67 14.86
CA PHE A 134 6.38 -1.89 16.02
C PHE A 134 5.47 -0.68 16.35
N CYS A 135 4.68 -0.18 15.41
CA CYS A 135 3.80 0.98 15.59
C CYS A 135 2.33 0.59 15.62
N LEU A 136 1.66 0.76 16.77
CA LEU A 136 0.26 0.35 16.98
C LEU A 136 -0.77 1.16 16.15
N THR A 137 -0.41 2.34 15.67
CA THR A 137 -1.26 3.15 14.81
C THR A 137 -1.10 2.85 13.32
N LYS A 138 -0.08 2.10 12.93
CA LYS A 138 0.35 1.80 11.55
C LYS A 138 0.97 2.98 10.80
N PHE A 139 0.96 4.19 11.34
CA PHE A 139 1.27 5.44 10.64
C PHE A 139 2.56 6.11 11.06
N LEU A 140 3.37 5.47 11.91
CA LEU A 140 4.67 5.96 12.36
C LEU A 140 4.69 7.48 12.62
N CYS A 141 3.96 7.90 13.67
CA CYS A 141 3.88 9.29 14.17
C CYS A 141 3.50 10.36 13.14
N SER A 142 2.20 10.43 12.83
CA SER A 142 1.59 11.44 11.95
C SER A 142 1.33 12.80 12.63
N ARG A 143 1.97 13.15 13.76
CA ARG A 143 1.73 14.38 14.51
C ARG A 143 2.90 15.36 14.39
N GLY A 144 3.18 15.84 13.18
CA GLY A 144 4.15 16.93 12.99
C GLY A 144 5.64 16.53 13.02
N ASP A 145 6.01 15.50 13.77
CA ASP A 145 7.35 14.91 13.76
C ASP A 145 7.37 13.67 12.86
N VAL A 146 7.61 13.88 11.60
CA VAL A 146 7.69 12.77 10.62
C VAL A 146 9.08 12.14 10.69
N GLY A 147 9.38 11.48 11.82
CA GLY A 147 10.62 10.74 12.01
C GLY A 147 10.46 9.27 11.64
N PHE A 148 11.56 8.62 11.23
CA PHE A 148 11.58 7.16 11.01
C PHE A 148 11.57 6.35 12.32
N THR A 149 11.67 7.00 13.47
CA THR A 149 11.73 6.36 14.79
C THR A 149 10.46 6.62 15.60
N ALA A 150 9.81 5.54 16.03
CA ALA A 150 8.77 5.62 17.04
C ALA A 150 9.42 5.68 18.43
N THR A 151 9.66 6.87 18.96
CA THR A 151 10.22 6.98 20.31
C THR A 151 9.21 6.48 21.36
N PRO A 152 9.66 5.83 22.46
CA PRO A 152 8.77 5.36 23.52
C PRO A 152 7.84 6.45 24.08
N ASN A 153 8.31 7.68 24.18
CA ASN A 153 7.52 8.81 24.68
C ASN A 153 6.42 9.24 23.73
N GLN A 154 6.69 9.27 22.41
CA GLN A 154 5.68 9.53 21.38
C GLN A 154 4.62 8.43 21.35
N CYS A 155 5.03 7.15 21.49
CA CYS A 155 4.11 6.01 21.55
C CYS A 155 3.16 6.05 22.76
N VAL A 156 3.60 6.61 23.90
CA VAL A 156 2.76 6.79 25.09
C VAL A 156 1.60 7.74 24.79
N HIS A 157 1.87 8.87 24.14
CA HIS A 157 0.82 9.85 23.79
C HIS A 157 -0.13 9.36 22.70
N CYS A 158 0.37 8.54 21.75
CA CYS A 158 -0.47 8.00 20.68
C CYS A 158 -1.42 6.89 21.14
N THR A 159 -1.13 6.17 22.23
CA THR A 159 -1.77 4.87 22.49
C THR A 159 -2.09 4.59 23.96
N THR A 160 -2.27 5.62 24.80
CA THR A 160 -2.47 5.47 26.26
C THR A 160 -3.48 4.40 26.67
N MET A 161 -4.57 4.18 25.91
CA MET A 161 -5.56 3.14 26.18
C MET A 161 -5.34 1.82 25.41
N ARG A 162 -4.25 1.70 24.64
CA ARG A 162 -4.06 0.59 23.68
C ARG A 162 -2.71 -0.10 23.82
N ARG A 163 -1.96 0.27 24.84
CA ARG A 163 -0.61 -0.24 25.09
C ARG A 163 -0.66 -1.67 25.60
N VAL A 164 0.03 -2.57 24.91
CA VAL A 164 0.31 -3.93 25.40
C VAL A 164 1.80 -3.92 25.80
N PRO A 165 2.11 -3.89 27.11
CA PRO A 165 3.50 -3.93 27.57
C PRO A 165 4.25 -5.14 26.98
N GLY A 166 5.48 -4.94 26.55
CA GLY A 166 6.29 -6.01 25.96
C GLY A 166 5.90 -6.49 24.56
N ARG A 167 4.81 -5.96 23.95
CA ARG A 167 4.34 -6.38 22.62
C ARG A 167 5.45 -6.35 21.58
N ASN A 168 6.17 -5.25 21.47
CA ASN A 168 7.18 -5.09 20.43
C ASN A 168 8.33 -6.07 20.61
N LEU A 169 8.73 -6.37 21.85
CA LEU A 169 9.74 -7.39 22.15
C LEU A 169 9.25 -8.80 21.75
N LEU A 170 7.98 -9.13 22.03
CA LEU A 170 7.39 -10.40 21.65
C LEU A 170 7.26 -10.52 20.11
N VAL A 171 6.79 -9.48 19.43
CA VAL A 171 6.69 -9.47 17.97
C VAL A 171 8.06 -9.61 17.33
N HIS A 172 9.06 -8.83 17.78
CA HIS A 172 10.43 -8.95 17.32
C HIS A 172 10.99 -10.37 17.52
N SER A 173 10.80 -10.96 18.72
CA SER A 173 11.25 -12.31 19.01
C SER A 173 10.59 -13.36 18.11
N LEU A 174 9.28 -13.24 17.85
CA LEU A 174 8.55 -14.14 16.95
C LEU A 174 9.06 -14.00 15.50
N VAL A 175 9.24 -12.78 15.02
CA VAL A 175 9.77 -12.52 13.67
C VAL A 175 11.17 -13.08 13.55
N LYS A 176 12.09 -12.71 14.45
CA LYS A 176 13.49 -13.17 14.43
C LYS A 176 13.62 -14.70 14.47
N ARG A 177 12.73 -15.37 15.23
CA ARG A 177 12.80 -16.83 15.39
C ARG A 177 12.19 -17.61 14.23
N HIS A 178 11.15 -17.07 13.58
CA HIS A 178 10.33 -17.84 12.66
C HIS A 178 10.35 -17.35 11.21
N VAL A 179 10.81 -16.14 10.96
CA VAL A 179 10.92 -15.54 9.63
C VAL A 179 12.34 -15.67 9.11
N THR A 180 12.52 -16.12 7.89
CA THR A 180 13.83 -16.24 7.24
C THR A 180 14.27 -14.93 6.59
N SER A 181 13.31 -14.14 6.08
CA SER A 181 13.55 -12.80 5.55
C SER A 181 12.33 -11.90 5.74
N LEU A 182 12.57 -10.68 6.16
CA LEU A 182 11.58 -9.61 6.18
C LEU A 182 11.61 -8.89 4.82
N ALA A 183 10.51 -8.93 4.09
CA ALA A 183 10.35 -8.18 2.85
C ALA A 183 9.71 -6.82 3.17
N CYS A 184 10.45 -5.74 2.96
CA CYS A 184 9.94 -4.36 3.02
C CYS A 184 9.55 -3.89 1.63
N ILE A 185 8.46 -3.16 1.51
CA ILE A 185 7.94 -2.72 0.21
C ILE A 185 8.56 -1.42 -0.29
N SER A 186 9.52 -0.84 0.46
CA SER A 186 10.35 0.29 0.07
C SER A 186 11.62 0.38 0.92
N HIS A 187 12.61 1.13 0.45
CA HIS A 187 13.82 1.45 1.22
C HIS A 187 13.49 2.32 2.44
N ALA A 188 12.56 3.26 2.31
CA ALA A 188 12.08 4.07 3.44
C ALA A 188 11.50 3.18 4.55
N GLN A 189 10.71 2.17 4.20
CA GLN A 189 10.18 1.23 5.17
C GLN A 189 11.28 0.37 5.79
N ALA A 190 12.24 -0.12 4.99
CA ALA A 190 13.36 -0.91 5.51
C ALA A 190 14.19 -0.12 6.53
N ARG A 191 14.48 1.17 6.25
CA ARG A 191 15.13 2.05 7.22
C ARG A 191 14.32 2.19 8.50
N ALA A 192 12.99 2.41 8.38
CA ALA A 192 12.12 2.52 9.55
C ALA A 192 12.09 1.23 10.37
N MET A 193 12.07 0.04 9.73
CA MET A 193 12.17 -1.24 10.43
C MET A 193 13.49 -1.37 11.18
N ALA A 194 14.62 -1.07 10.53
CA ALA A 194 15.95 -1.14 11.16
C ALA A 194 16.05 -0.21 12.38
N CYS A 195 15.59 1.04 12.26
CA CYS A 195 15.59 2.02 13.35
C CYS A 195 14.66 1.64 14.53
N ASN A 196 13.72 0.70 14.32
CA ASN A 196 12.76 0.28 15.34
C ASN A 196 12.93 -1.17 15.80
N GLY A 197 14.17 -1.65 15.78
CA GLY A 197 14.58 -2.90 16.42
C GLY A 197 14.60 -4.12 15.50
N PHE A 198 14.46 -3.96 14.18
CA PHE A 198 14.52 -5.07 13.21
C PHE A 198 15.82 -5.09 12.39
N ALA A 199 16.86 -4.35 12.81
CA ALA A 199 18.16 -4.30 12.11
C ALA A 199 18.86 -5.68 12.05
N ASP A 200 18.59 -6.56 13.00
CA ASP A 200 19.15 -7.91 13.11
C ASP A 200 18.31 -8.99 12.38
N VAL A 201 17.21 -8.60 11.71
CA VAL A 201 16.41 -9.49 10.89
C VAL A 201 16.84 -9.36 9.43
N PRO A 202 17.19 -10.47 8.73
CA PRO A 202 17.51 -10.40 7.31
C PRO A 202 16.39 -9.71 6.53
N THR A 203 16.69 -8.57 5.91
CA THR A 203 15.71 -7.72 5.26
C THR A 203 16.01 -7.55 3.78
N THR A 204 14.99 -7.67 2.94
CA THR A 204 15.06 -7.44 1.50
C THR A 204 14.00 -6.43 1.09
N VAL A 205 14.33 -5.51 0.19
CA VAL A 205 13.33 -4.59 -0.38
C VAL A 205 12.72 -5.23 -1.62
N VAL A 206 11.39 -5.36 -1.61
CA VAL A 206 10.59 -5.84 -2.74
C VAL A 206 9.48 -4.83 -2.98
N HIS A 207 9.68 -3.91 -3.90
CA HIS A 207 8.67 -2.91 -4.24
C HIS A 207 7.37 -3.57 -4.73
N ASN A 208 6.24 -2.98 -4.38
CA ASN A 208 4.98 -3.39 -4.98
C ASN A 208 4.98 -3.10 -6.47
N GLY A 209 4.37 -3.98 -7.24
CA GLY A 209 4.21 -3.85 -8.68
C GLY A 209 2.76 -3.97 -9.10
N LEU A 210 2.43 -3.37 -10.23
CA LEU A 210 1.14 -3.51 -10.89
C LEU A 210 1.33 -3.96 -12.34
N ASP A 211 0.28 -4.51 -12.92
CA ASP A 211 0.23 -4.79 -14.36
C ASP A 211 -0.10 -3.49 -15.11
N GLY A 212 0.92 -2.90 -15.72
CA GLY A 212 0.77 -1.67 -16.49
C GLY A 212 -0.10 -1.82 -17.74
N SER A 213 -0.36 -3.04 -18.23
CA SER A 213 -1.26 -3.27 -19.36
C SER A 213 -2.72 -2.94 -19.01
N THR A 214 -3.10 -3.06 -17.75
CA THR A 214 -4.43 -2.69 -17.24
C THR A 214 -4.58 -1.19 -16.98
N CYS A 215 -3.48 -0.43 -17.03
CA CYS A 215 -3.43 0.99 -16.74
C CYS A 215 -3.36 1.85 -18.01
N VAL A 216 -4.12 1.49 -19.04
CA VAL A 216 -4.21 2.27 -20.28
C VAL A 216 -5.56 2.97 -20.32
N SER A 217 -5.56 4.31 -20.21
CA SER A 217 -6.77 5.12 -20.34
C SER A 217 -6.92 5.64 -21.77
N LYS A 218 -8.16 5.63 -22.28
CA LYS A 218 -8.54 6.27 -23.53
C LYS A 218 -9.09 7.67 -23.25
N ALA A 219 -9.11 8.55 -24.22
CA ALA A 219 -9.71 9.88 -24.07
C ALA A 219 -11.18 9.80 -23.62
N SER A 220 -11.95 8.84 -24.17
CA SER A 220 -13.34 8.59 -23.79
C SER A 220 -13.55 8.20 -22.33
N ASP A 221 -12.52 7.64 -21.68
CA ASP A 221 -12.60 7.26 -20.26
C ASP A 221 -12.69 8.51 -19.38
N GLY A 222 -11.88 9.53 -19.69
CA GLY A 222 -11.88 10.80 -18.97
C GLY A 222 -13.18 11.57 -19.17
N GLU A 223 -13.74 11.54 -20.37
CA GLU A 223 -15.04 12.17 -20.68
C GLU A 223 -16.19 11.49 -19.91
N ALA A 224 -16.22 10.15 -19.89
CA ALA A 224 -17.22 9.38 -19.14
C ALA A 224 -17.16 9.70 -17.63
N PHE A 225 -15.96 9.82 -17.07
CA PHE A 225 -15.78 10.21 -15.67
C PHE A 225 -16.33 11.60 -15.38
N ARG A 226 -15.99 12.60 -16.22
CA ARG A 226 -16.49 13.97 -16.08
C ARG A 226 -18.01 14.02 -16.15
N LEU A 227 -18.61 13.37 -17.14
CA LEU A 227 -20.06 13.34 -17.33
C LEU A 227 -20.76 12.71 -16.11
N ARG A 228 -20.24 11.59 -15.60
CA ARG A 228 -20.81 10.90 -14.44
C ARG A 228 -20.86 11.74 -13.17
N LEU A 229 -19.86 12.60 -12.96
CA LEU A 229 -19.77 13.46 -11.77
C LEU A 229 -20.26 14.89 -12.03
N GLY A 230 -20.74 15.22 -13.24
CA GLY A 230 -21.18 16.57 -13.59
C GLY A 230 -20.06 17.61 -13.54
N LEU A 231 -18.82 17.21 -13.87
CA LEU A 231 -17.65 18.07 -13.80
C LEU A 231 -17.54 18.94 -15.08
N ASP A 232 -17.15 20.18 -14.89
CA ASP A 232 -16.87 21.09 -16.01
C ASP A 232 -15.48 20.84 -16.65
N SER A 233 -15.05 21.74 -17.53
CA SER A 233 -13.80 21.63 -18.29
C SER A 233 -12.54 21.97 -17.47
N ARG A 234 -12.65 22.48 -16.23
CA ARG A 234 -11.49 22.79 -15.38
C ARG A 234 -10.60 21.56 -15.20
N PRO A 235 -9.26 21.73 -15.13
CA PRO A 235 -8.34 20.66 -14.81
C PRO A 235 -8.69 19.97 -13.49
N ILE A 236 -8.54 18.64 -13.46
CA ILE A 236 -8.83 17.81 -12.27
C ILE A 236 -7.52 17.50 -11.54
N VAL A 237 -7.45 17.88 -10.26
CA VAL A 237 -6.53 17.33 -9.28
C VAL A 237 -7.20 16.07 -8.70
N LEU A 238 -6.62 14.90 -8.93
CA LEU A 238 -7.16 13.63 -8.44
C LEU A 238 -6.45 13.22 -7.14
N PHE A 239 -7.22 13.03 -6.09
CA PHE A 239 -6.74 12.50 -4.81
C PHE A 239 -7.48 11.21 -4.50
N GLY A 240 -6.75 10.15 -4.17
CA GLY A 240 -7.34 8.86 -3.87
C GLY A 240 -6.58 8.05 -2.85
N GLY A 241 -7.30 7.14 -2.21
CA GLY A 241 -6.76 6.22 -1.24
C GLY A 241 -7.72 5.99 -0.09
N ARG A 242 -7.22 5.32 0.97
CA ARG A 242 -8.02 5.15 2.18
C ARG A 242 -8.31 6.53 2.78
N ALA A 243 -9.59 6.91 2.82
CA ALA A 243 -10.04 8.16 3.38
C ALA A 243 -9.65 8.26 4.87
N SER A 244 -8.58 9.01 5.16
CA SER A 244 -8.11 9.26 6.53
C SER A 244 -7.18 10.48 6.53
N GLY A 245 -7.14 11.23 7.63
CA GLY A 245 -6.25 12.38 7.77
C GLY A 245 -4.77 12.06 7.53
N ALA A 246 -4.32 10.81 7.77
CA ALA A 246 -2.94 10.40 7.50
C ALA A 246 -2.57 10.45 6.00
N LYS A 247 -3.56 10.36 5.10
CA LYS A 247 -3.32 10.51 3.65
C LYS A 247 -3.24 11.97 3.19
N GLY A 248 -3.47 12.93 4.11
CA GLY A 248 -3.22 14.35 3.88
C GLY A 248 -4.32 15.08 3.10
N GLY A 249 -5.54 14.55 3.05
CA GLY A 249 -6.65 15.24 2.39
C GLY A 249 -6.92 16.62 2.99
N ASP A 250 -6.76 16.75 4.31
CA ASP A 250 -6.95 18.01 5.04
C ASP A 250 -5.92 19.07 4.58
N GLN A 251 -4.67 18.67 4.41
CA GLN A 251 -3.60 19.52 3.88
C GLN A 251 -3.85 19.86 2.42
N LEU A 252 -4.29 18.87 1.64
CA LEU A 252 -4.62 19.10 0.23
C LEU A 252 -5.77 20.11 0.06
N ALA A 253 -6.82 20.04 0.87
CA ALA A 253 -7.90 21.02 0.80
C ALA A 253 -7.39 22.45 1.02
N ARG A 254 -6.45 22.66 1.94
CA ARG A 254 -5.79 23.97 2.17
C ARG A 254 -4.89 24.35 0.99
N ALA A 255 -4.10 23.41 0.46
CA ALA A 255 -3.23 23.63 -0.69
C ALA A 255 -4.03 24.00 -1.97
N MET A 256 -5.21 23.41 -2.15
CA MET A 256 -6.10 23.74 -3.27
C MET A 256 -6.52 25.21 -3.31
N VAL A 257 -6.66 25.86 -2.16
CA VAL A 257 -6.96 27.31 -2.10
C VAL A 257 -5.83 28.12 -2.74
N ARG A 258 -4.58 27.72 -2.55
CA ARG A 258 -3.42 28.35 -3.20
C ARG A 258 -3.39 28.03 -4.69
N ALA A 259 -3.62 26.79 -5.08
CA ALA A 259 -3.61 26.36 -6.48
C ALA A 259 -4.68 27.09 -7.30
N ILE A 260 -5.92 27.20 -6.79
CA ILE A 260 -7.05 27.84 -7.49
C ILE A 260 -6.82 29.34 -7.72
N LYS A 261 -6.10 30.03 -6.82
CA LYS A 261 -5.73 31.45 -7.01
C LYS A 261 -4.79 31.66 -8.21
N ARG A 262 -4.05 30.63 -8.61
CA ARG A 262 -3.13 30.69 -9.74
C ARG A 262 -3.74 30.14 -11.03
N VAL A 263 -4.55 29.08 -10.94
CA VAL A 263 -5.18 28.42 -12.08
C VAL A 263 -6.53 27.83 -11.67
N PRO A 264 -7.64 28.13 -12.38
CA PRO A 264 -8.92 27.49 -12.11
C PRO A 264 -8.81 25.97 -12.25
N CYS A 265 -9.07 25.25 -11.17
CA CYS A 265 -9.01 23.77 -11.13
C CYS A 265 -10.04 23.22 -10.13
N GLN A 266 -10.22 21.92 -10.11
CA GLN A 266 -11.15 21.22 -9.23
C GLN A 266 -10.51 19.97 -8.63
N LEU A 267 -10.85 19.67 -7.37
CA LEU A 267 -10.38 18.50 -6.65
C LEU A 267 -11.44 17.40 -6.67
N VAL A 268 -11.07 16.21 -7.13
CA VAL A 268 -11.88 15.02 -7.02
C VAL A 268 -11.25 14.05 -6.01
N VAL A 269 -12.03 13.67 -5.00
CA VAL A 269 -11.60 12.80 -3.90
C VAL A 269 -12.20 11.41 -4.09
N LEU A 270 -11.35 10.40 -4.18
CA LEU A 270 -11.74 8.99 -4.24
C LEU A 270 -11.59 8.34 -2.88
N GLY A 271 -12.60 7.62 -2.41
CA GLY A 271 -12.51 6.91 -1.12
C GLY A 271 -13.77 6.13 -0.77
N ASP A 272 -13.66 5.28 0.25
CA ASP A 272 -14.73 4.39 0.72
C ASP A 272 -15.43 4.88 2.00
N ARG A 273 -15.22 6.16 2.39
CA ARG A 273 -15.74 6.72 3.65
C ARG A 273 -16.44 8.06 3.43
N PRO A 274 -17.74 8.03 3.21
CA PRO A 274 -18.53 9.25 3.07
C PRO A 274 -18.37 10.22 4.26
N GLU A 275 -18.21 9.70 5.48
CA GLU A 275 -18.03 10.51 6.69
C GLU A 275 -16.74 11.34 6.64
N TYR A 276 -15.69 10.80 6.01
CA TYR A 276 -14.45 11.54 5.82
C TYR A 276 -14.64 12.68 4.82
N PHE A 277 -15.39 12.44 3.73
CA PHE A 277 -15.68 13.49 2.76
C PHE A 277 -16.45 14.66 3.39
N VAL A 278 -17.42 14.37 4.27
CA VAL A 278 -18.13 15.42 5.03
C VAL A 278 -17.15 16.23 5.88
N THR A 279 -16.23 15.56 6.58
CA THR A 279 -15.20 16.25 7.38
C THR A 279 -14.28 17.08 6.50
N LEU A 280 -13.85 16.53 5.36
CA LEU A 280 -12.98 17.22 4.41
C LEU A 280 -13.67 18.45 3.79
N ARG A 281 -14.98 18.37 3.52
CA ARG A 281 -15.80 19.50 3.06
C ARG A 281 -15.77 20.64 4.07
N ALA A 282 -15.99 20.34 5.34
CA ALA A 282 -15.96 21.37 6.39
C ALA A 282 -14.58 22.05 6.50
N ILE A 283 -13.50 21.28 6.38
CA ILE A 283 -12.12 21.82 6.35
C ILE A 283 -11.89 22.68 5.12
N ALA A 284 -12.38 22.27 3.96
CA ALA A 284 -12.28 23.01 2.71
C ALA A 284 -13.03 24.33 2.78
N ASP A 285 -14.25 24.33 3.33
CA ASP A 285 -15.08 25.53 3.51
C ASP A 285 -14.41 26.50 4.50
N GLU A 286 -13.87 25.99 5.63
CA GLU A 286 -13.08 26.79 6.58
C GLU A 286 -11.83 27.41 5.96
N ALA A 287 -11.17 26.68 5.05
CA ALA A 287 -10.01 27.18 4.33
C ALA A 287 -10.35 28.17 3.21
N GLY A 288 -11.63 28.32 2.85
CA GLY A 288 -12.10 29.19 1.79
C GLY A 288 -12.02 28.58 0.38
N LEU A 289 -12.05 27.24 0.28
CA LEU A 289 -12.14 26.56 -1.02
C LEU A 289 -13.56 26.68 -1.58
N PRO A 290 -13.75 27.14 -2.86
CA PRO A 290 -15.08 27.23 -3.46
C PRO A 290 -15.81 25.87 -3.44
N ALA A 291 -17.10 25.87 -3.13
CA ALA A 291 -17.90 24.66 -2.99
C ALA A 291 -17.95 23.82 -4.28
N ASP A 292 -17.91 24.47 -5.43
CA ASP A 292 -17.88 23.86 -6.76
C ASP A 292 -16.48 23.38 -7.19
N ALA A 293 -15.48 23.51 -6.33
CA ALA A 293 -14.13 23.04 -6.58
C ALA A 293 -13.78 21.73 -5.87
N LEU A 294 -14.69 21.15 -5.08
CA LEU A 294 -14.47 19.89 -4.36
C LEU A 294 -15.60 18.89 -4.64
N HIS A 295 -15.23 17.74 -5.19
CA HIS A 295 -16.17 16.70 -5.61
C HIS A 295 -15.87 15.34 -4.96
N ASP A 296 -16.93 14.62 -4.58
CA ASP A 296 -16.83 13.24 -4.11
C ASP A 296 -16.92 12.27 -5.29
N GLY A 297 -15.81 11.61 -5.58
CA GLY A 297 -15.76 10.55 -6.61
C GLY A 297 -16.12 9.17 -6.07
N GLY A 298 -16.28 9.04 -4.75
CA GLY A 298 -16.63 7.79 -4.09
C GLY A 298 -15.57 6.71 -4.22
N TRP A 299 -15.99 5.47 -3.94
CA TRP A 299 -15.15 4.30 -4.15
C TRP A 299 -15.32 3.79 -5.60
N LEU A 300 -14.21 3.50 -6.26
CA LEU A 300 -14.19 3.03 -7.65
C LEU A 300 -13.56 1.63 -7.75
N ASP A 301 -14.07 0.83 -8.66
CA ASP A 301 -13.42 -0.40 -9.12
C ASP A 301 -12.28 -0.09 -10.12
N GLN A 302 -11.71 -1.12 -10.74
CA GLN A 302 -10.59 -0.95 -11.67
C GLN A 302 -10.97 -0.11 -12.90
N ASP A 303 -12.16 -0.29 -13.45
CA ASP A 303 -12.64 0.49 -14.60
C ASP A 303 -12.88 1.94 -14.23
N GLY A 304 -13.54 2.18 -13.10
CA GLY A 304 -13.73 3.53 -12.58
C GLY A 304 -12.41 4.24 -12.24
N LEU A 305 -11.39 3.51 -11.72
CA LEU A 305 -10.06 4.07 -11.49
C LEU A 305 -9.36 4.43 -12.81
N ARG A 306 -9.53 3.62 -13.87
CA ARG A 306 -9.01 3.91 -15.20
C ARG A 306 -9.64 5.18 -15.77
N GLU A 307 -10.96 5.34 -15.64
CA GLU A 307 -11.69 6.54 -16.04
C GLU A 307 -11.21 7.78 -15.25
N ALA A 308 -11.10 7.67 -13.92
CA ALA A 308 -10.67 8.77 -13.05
C ALA A 308 -9.26 9.25 -13.40
N HIS A 309 -8.31 8.32 -13.59
CA HIS A 309 -6.96 8.68 -14.03
C HIS A 309 -6.99 9.23 -15.48
N GLY A 310 -7.88 8.74 -16.34
CA GLY A 310 -8.09 9.29 -17.69
C GLY A 310 -8.51 10.76 -17.67
N ALA A 311 -9.30 11.16 -16.69
CA ALA A 311 -9.79 12.54 -16.52
C ALA A 311 -8.79 13.46 -15.79
N ALA A 312 -7.87 12.90 -14.99
CA ALA A 312 -6.97 13.68 -14.15
C ALA A 312 -5.93 14.45 -14.95
N ALA A 313 -5.71 15.71 -14.61
CA ALA A 313 -4.58 16.51 -15.10
C ALA A 313 -3.33 16.27 -14.24
N VAL A 314 -3.50 16.07 -12.94
CA VAL A 314 -2.44 15.75 -11.96
C VAL A 314 -3.01 14.89 -10.85
N CYS A 315 -2.20 13.99 -10.30
CA CYS A 315 -2.55 13.20 -9.11
C CYS A 315 -1.81 13.76 -7.90
N ALA A 316 -2.56 14.05 -6.82
CA ALA A 316 -2.02 14.55 -5.57
C ALA A 316 -1.84 13.42 -4.55
N ILE A 317 -0.65 13.31 -3.95
CA ILE A 317 -0.28 12.31 -2.94
C ILE A 317 0.27 13.02 -1.69
N PRO A 318 -0.56 13.72 -0.93
CA PRO A 318 -0.15 14.59 0.19
C PRO A 318 -0.01 13.83 1.52
N SER A 319 0.42 12.59 1.52
CA SER A 319 0.52 11.78 2.74
C SER A 319 1.38 12.47 3.80
N VAL A 320 0.80 12.69 5.01
CA VAL A 320 1.46 13.36 6.14
C VAL A 320 2.19 12.39 7.08
N TYR A 321 2.40 11.18 6.64
CA TYR A 321 3.18 10.16 7.33
C TYR A 321 4.09 9.45 6.31
N PRO A 322 5.15 8.76 6.75
CA PRO A 322 6.02 8.02 5.85
C PRO A 322 5.29 6.79 5.28
N ASP A 323 4.45 7.02 4.26
CA ASP A 323 3.70 5.96 3.60
C ASP A 323 4.67 4.89 3.06
N PRO A 324 4.53 3.62 3.46
CA PRO A 324 5.46 2.57 3.05
C PRO A 324 5.51 2.34 1.54
N PHE A 325 4.37 2.47 0.85
CA PHE A 325 4.25 2.43 -0.60
C PHE A 325 2.82 2.79 -1.02
N ASN A 326 2.66 3.92 -1.67
CA ASN A 326 1.34 4.36 -2.09
C ASN A 326 1.01 3.84 -3.50
N LEU A 327 0.09 2.87 -3.59
CA LEU A 327 -0.34 2.30 -4.87
C LEU A 327 -1.00 3.33 -5.81
N MET A 328 -1.62 4.40 -5.27
CA MET A 328 -2.18 5.46 -6.11
C MET A 328 -1.09 6.24 -6.85
N THR A 329 0.10 6.41 -6.24
CA THR A 329 1.27 6.96 -6.93
C THR A 329 1.64 6.10 -8.14
N LEU A 330 1.79 4.79 -7.92
CA LEU A 330 2.14 3.89 -9.02
C LEU A 330 1.05 3.83 -10.09
N ARG A 331 -0.23 3.84 -9.72
CA ARG A 331 -1.34 3.92 -10.68
C ARG A 331 -1.29 5.19 -11.51
N ALA A 332 -1.09 6.36 -10.88
CA ALA A 332 -0.95 7.64 -11.58
C ALA A 332 0.19 7.56 -12.62
N MET A 333 1.36 7.08 -12.20
CA MET A 333 2.51 6.90 -13.10
C MET A 333 2.17 5.98 -14.27
N LEU A 334 1.59 4.80 -14.02
CA LEU A 334 1.23 3.83 -15.08
C LEU A 334 0.17 4.37 -16.04
N HIS A 335 -0.71 5.25 -15.58
CA HIS A 335 -1.66 5.99 -16.43
C HIS A 335 -1.06 7.21 -17.13
N GLY A 336 0.24 7.46 -16.97
CA GLY A 336 0.93 8.60 -17.59
C GLY A 336 0.47 9.93 -17.01
N ARG A 337 0.08 9.98 -15.72
CA ARG A 337 -0.31 11.21 -15.04
C ARG A 337 0.82 11.71 -14.16
N PRO A 338 1.17 13.00 -14.24
CA PRO A 338 2.15 13.59 -13.34
C PRO A 338 1.64 13.53 -11.91
N VAL A 339 2.58 13.45 -10.95
CA VAL A 339 2.28 13.35 -9.53
C VAL A 339 2.84 14.57 -8.81
N VAL A 340 2.04 15.22 -7.97
CA VAL A 340 2.57 16.05 -6.88
C VAL A 340 2.52 15.21 -5.61
N GLY A 341 3.69 14.81 -5.14
CA GLY A 341 3.85 13.84 -4.06
C GLY A 341 4.50 14.43 -2.81
N THR A 342 4.24 13.79 -1.68
CA THR A 342 4.89 14.10 -0.40
C THR A 342 6.39 13.79 -0.43
N CYS A 343 7.18 14.55 0.33
CA CYS A 343 8.59 14.25 0.60
C CYS A 343 8.77 13.09 1.61
N HIS A 344 7.69 12.54 2.18
CA HIS A 344 7.72 11.52 3.22
C HIS A 344 7.56 10.10 2.66
N GLY A 345 8.18 9.12 3.34
CA GLY A 345 8.02 7.70 3.04
C GLY A 345 8.62 7.28 1.70
N ALA A 346 7.88 6.44 0.97
CA ALA A 346 8.33 5.87 -0.30
C ALA A 346 8.01 6.72 -1.53
N THR A 347 7.28 7.82 -1.41
CA THR A 347 6.93 8.64 -2.58
C THR A 347 8.16 9.11 -3.35
N PRO A 348 9.27 9.58 -2.71
CA PRO A 348 10.51 9.95 -3.42
C PRO A 348 11.25 8.76 -4.07
N GLU A 349 10.91 7.51 -3.73
CA GLU A 349 11.45 6.34 -4.43
C GLU A 349 10.73 6.09 -5.78
N LEU A 350 9.44 6.46 -5.85
CA LEU A 350 8.62 6.31 -7.04
C LEU A 350 8.77 7.52 -7.96
N VAL A 351 8.60 8.72 -7.42
CA VAL A 351 8.58 9.99 -8.15
C VAL A 351 9.96 10.63 -8.09
N VAL A 352 10.54 10.91 -9.26
CA VAL A 352 11.76 11.71 -9.39
C VAL A 352 11.34 13.17 -9.54
N ASP A 353 11.75 13.99 -8.58
CA ASP A 353 11.38 15.41 -8.53
C ASP A 353 11.86 16.16 -9.76
N GLY A 354 10.96 16.95 -10.35
CA GLY A 354 11.21 17.71 -11.58
C GLY A 354 11.18 16.90 -12.88
N GLU A 355 11.22 15.54 -12.82
CA GLU A 355 11.27 14.65 -13.98
C GLU A 355 9.97 13.87 -14.18
N THR A 356 9.51 13.15 -13.17
CA THR A 356 8.30 12.30 -13.26
C THR A 356 7.13 12.86 -12.45
N GLY A 357 7.32 14.02 -11.84
CA GLY A 357 6.39 14.73 -10.99
C GLY A 357 7.10 15.77 -10.14
N LEU A 358 6.43 16.32 -9.14
CA LEU A 358 7.02 17.24 -8.17
C LEU A 358 6.88 16.68 -6.75
N ILE A 359 7.88 16.97 -5.92
CA ILE A 359 7.90 16.61 -4.50
C ILE A 359 7.76 17.88 -3.66
N ALA A 360 6.76 17.89 -2.79
CA ALA A 360 6.53 19.00 -1.87
C ALA A 360 6.17 18.50 -0.46
N ASP A 361 6.39 19.32 0.57
CA ASP A 361 5.95 19.02 1.92
C ASP A 361 4.44 19.30 2.04
N PRO A 362 3.59 18.31 2.34
CA PRO A 362 2.16 18.53 2.51
C PRO A 362 1.80 19.41 3.72
N TRP A 363 2.72 19.60 4.67
CA TRP A 363 2.54 20.52 5.79
C TRP A 363 2.71 21.99 5.39
N ASP A 364 3.41 22.26 4.28
CA ASP A 364 3.47 23.56 3.62
C ASP A 364 2.39 23.62 2.51
N ALA A 365 1.20 24.08 2.89
CA ALA A 365 0.06 24.14 1.99
C ALA A 365 0.31 25.06 0.78
N ASP A 366 1.09 26.14 0.95
CA ASP A 366 1.41 27.06 -0.12
C ASP A 366 2.39 26.40 -1.12
N ALA A 367 3.47 25.79 -0.64
CA ALA A 367 4.41 25.07 -1.51
C ALA A 367 3.75 23.91 -2.25
N PHE A 368 2.88 23.13 -1.59
CA PHE A 368 2.16 22.03 -2.23
C PHE A 368 1.15 22.55 -3.26
N GLY A 369 0.45 23.64 -2.95
CA GLY A 369 -0.50 24.31 -3.86
C GLY A 369 0.21 24.93 -5.07
N ASP A 370 1.38 25.52 -4.88
CA ASP A 370 2.20 26.07 -5.97
C ASP A 370 2.70 24.96 -6.90
N ALA A 371 3.14 23.82 -6.36
CA ALA A 371 3.54 22.66 -7.15
C ALA A 371 2.38 22.10 -8.01
N LEU A 372 1.15 22.06 -7.47
CA LEU A 372 -0.04 21.68 -8.24
C LEU A 372 -0.28 22.69 -9.38
N ALA A 373 -0.25 23.99 -9.07
CA ALA A 373 -0.48 25.03 -10.06
C ALA A 373 0.59 25.03 -11.17
N ASP A 374 1.85 24.80 -10.84
CA ASP A 374 2.96 24.75 -11.81
C ASP A 374 2.77 23.63 -12.85
N ILE A 375 2.26 22.47 -12.43
CA ILE A 375 1.90 21.39 -13.37
C ILE A 375 0.68 21.76 -14.21
N LEU A 376 -0.34 22.37 -13.60
CA LEU A 376 -1.59 22.71 -14.29
C LEU A 376 -1.44 23.86 -15.29
N LEU A 377 -0.49 24.77 -15.07
CA LEU A 377 -0.20 25.91 -15.96
C LEU A 377 0.62 25.54 -17.21
N ASP A 378 1.30 24.38 -17.19
CA ASP A 378 2.11 23.89 -18.30
C ASP A 378 1.69 22.46 -18.69
N PRO A 379 0.64 22.31 -19.51
CA PRO A 379 0.14 21.01 -19.93
C PRO A 379 1.16 20.17 -20.72
N ASP A 380 2.07 20.79 -21.46
CA ASP A 380 3.11 20.09 -22.22
C ASP A 380 4.14 19.49 -21.27
N ARG A 381 4.61 20.26 -20.30
CA ARG A 381 5.48 19.73 -19.23
C ARG A 381 4.79 18.63 -18.41
N ALA A 382 3.51 18.83 -18.05
CA ALA A 382 2.71 17.84 -17.35
C ALA A 382 2.64 16.51 -18.12
N ARG A 383 2.42 16.57 -19.45
CA ARG A 383 2.40 15.41 -20.33
C ARG A 383 3.76 14.70 -20.36
N LEU A 384 4.85 15.43 -20.52
CA LEU A 384 6.21 14.87 -20.53
C LEU A 384 6.55 14.20 -19.20
N MET A 385 6.21 14.84 -18.07
CA MET A 385 6.38 14.25 -16.74
C MET A 385 5.56 12.95 -16.57
N GLY A 386 4.33 12.93 -17.06
CA GLY A 386 3.48 11.75 -17.03
C GLY A 386 4.06 10.60 -17.87
N GLU A 387 4.57 10.89 -19.07
CA GLU A 387 5.22 9.90 -19.94
C GLU A 387 6.50 9.33 -19.31
N ALA A 388 7.35 10.18 -18.73
CA ALA A 388 8.53 9.77 -17.97
C ALA A 388 8.15 8.90 -16.76
N GLY A 389 7.10 9.32 -16.03
CA GLY A 389 6.53 8.56 -14.92
C GLY A 389 6.05 7.17 -15.35
N ARG A 390 5.33 7.08 -16.48
CA ARG A 390 4.88 5.81 -17.05
C ARG A 390 6.05 4.92 -17.43
N THR A 391 7.05 5.44 -18.11
CA THR A 391 8.26 4.70 -18.50
C THR A 391 8.96 4.13 -17.27
N ARG A 392 9.13 4.94 -16.21
CA ARG A 392 9.71 4.49 -14.95
C ARG A 392 8.85 3.41 -14.28
N GLY A 393 7.52 3.61 -14.20
CA GLY A 393 6.59 2.64 -13.63
C GLY A 393 6.65 1.29 -14.34
N MET A 394 6.63 1.31 -15.67
CA MET A 394 6.70 0.11 -16.52
C MET A 394 8.07 -0.60 -16.48
N SER A 395 9.15 0.11 -16.16
CA SER A 395 10.47 -0.50 -16.05
C SER A 395 10.79 -1.03 -14.65
N MET A 396 10.38 -0.32 -13.59
CA MET A 396 10.86 -0.59 -12.23
C MET A 396 9.81 -1.24 -11.31
N PHE A 397 8.52 -0.94 -11.51
CA PHE A 397 7.46 -1.30 -10.55
C PHE A 397 6.40 -2.20 -11.18
N THR A 398 6.85 -3.20 -11.96
CA THR A 398 5.93 -4.17 -12.59
C THR A 398 5.59 -5.31 -11.66
N LEU A 399 4.38 -5.84 -11.80
CA LEU A 399 3.94 -7.04 -11.08
C LEU A 399 4.88 -8.23 -11.34
N GLY A 400 5.38 -8.39 -12.58
CA GLY A 400 6.33 -9.44 -12.93
C GLY A 400 7.60 -9.39 -12.07
N ARG A 401 8.23 -8.20 -11.94
CA ARG A 401 9.42 -8.02 -11.10
C ARG A 401 9.17 -8.32 -9.63
N GLN A 402 8.01 -7.90 -9.12
CA GLN A 402 7.62 -8.20 -7.74
C GLN A 402 7.49 -9.71 -7.50
N ILE A 403 6.82 -10.42 -8.41
CA ILE A 403 6.63 -11.87 -8.30
C ILE A 403 7.97 -12.59 -8.42
N ASP A 404 8.87 -12.18 -9.35
CA ASP A 404 10.23 -12.73 -9.49
C ASP A 404 11.05 -12.59 -8.21
N ALA A 405 10.98 -11.42 -7.57
CA ALA A 405 11.66 -11.18 -6.31
C ALA A 405 11.14 -12.10 -5.19
N TYR A 406 9.83 -12.27 -5.10
CA TYR A 406 9.25 -13.19 -4.11
C TYR A 406 9.56 -14.67 -4.43
N ALA A 407 9.48 -15.09 -5.68
CA ALA A 407 9.84 -16.46 -6.08
C ALA A 407 11.27 -16.80 -5.66
N ARG A 408 12.24 -15.90 -5.90
CA ARG A 408 13.61 -16.06 -5.42
C ARG A 408 13.71 -16.22 -3.90
N LEU A 409 13.04 -15.35 -3.16
CA LEU A 409 13.03 -15.41 -1.69
C LEU A 409 12.39 -16.68 -1.16
N LEU A 410 11.41 -17.23 -1.88
CA LEU A 410 10.74 -18.49 -1.56
C LEU A 410 11.53 -19.74 -2.00
N GLY A 411 12.68 -19.56 -2.66
CA GLY A 411 13.59 -20.67 -3.02
C GLY A 411 13.37 -21.22 -4.42
N ASP A 412 12.55 -20.58 -5.26
CA ASP A 412 12.42 -20.96 -6.65
C ASP A 412 13.69 -20.61 -7.45
N LYS A 413 14.31 -21.63 -8.09
CA LYS A 413 15.53 -21.48 -8.87
C LYS A 413 15.29 -21.62 -10.37
N GLN A 414 14.07 -21.93 -10.81
CA GLN A 414 13.88 -22.51 -12.16
C GLN A 414 13.36 -21.55 -13.24
N ASN A 415 12.82 -20.37 -12.93
CA ASN A 415 12.19 -19.50 -13.93
C ASN A 415 12.48 -18.01 -13.70
N LEU A 416 13.73 -17.65 -13.50
CA LEU A 416 14.11 -16.29 -13.15
C LEU A 416 14.63 -15.55 -14.38
N SER A 417 13.97 -14.50 -14.81
CA SER A 417 14.58 -13.42 -15.59
C SER A 417 15.77 -12.83 -14.80
N ASP A 418 16.79 -12.30 -15.50
CA ASP A 418 18.01 -11.78 -14.90
C ASP A 418 17.76 -10.94 -13.63
N PRO A 419 18.64 -11.02 -12.61
CA PRO A 419 18.48 -10.26 -11.39
C PRO A 419 18.39 -8.77 -11.72
N PRO A 420 17.46 -8.01 -11.10
CA PRO A 420 17.45 -6.58 -11.25
C PRO A 420 18.80 -6.04 -10.76
N HIS A 421 19.43 -5.18 -11.56
CA HIS A 421 20.58 -4.42 -11.10
C HIS A 421 20.17 -3.59 -9.88
N TYR A 422 20.57 -4.02 -8.69
CA TYR A 422 20.48 -3.20 -7.49
C TYR A 422 21.45 -2.04 -7.69
N LEU A 423 20.92 -0.83 -7.86
CA LEU A 423 21.71 0.37 -7.69
C LEU A 423 22.28 0.30 -6.27
N LYS A 424 23.59 0.14 -6.14
CA LYS A 424 24.28 0.39 -4.87
C LYS A 424 23.90 1.80 -4.43
N PRO A 425 23.69 2.06 -3.14
CA PRO A 425 23.50 3.41 -2.67
C PRO A 425 24.73 4.21 -3.10
N GLU A 426 24.55 5.22 -3.95
CA GLU A 426 25.61 6.17 -4.26
C GLU A 426 25.88 6.99 -2.99
N GLY A 427 27.15 6.92 -2.55
CA GLY A 427 27.79 7.99 -1.81
C GLY A 427 27.61 7.98 -0.30
N GLU A 428 28.36 7.15 0.42
CA GLU A 428 29.12 7.68 1.53
C GLU A 428 30.28 8.49 0.93
N ALA A 429 30.08 9.79 0.73
CA ALA A 429 31.16 10.74 0.61
C ALA A 429 31.56 11.16 2.03
N GLY A 430 32.87 10.99 2.34
CA GLY A 430 33.53 11.20 3.61
C GLY A 430 33.48 12.62 4.15
#